data_24ebc00f316666f22aac6029fff382b6
#
_entry.id   24ebc00f316666f22aac6029fff382b6
#
_cell.length_a   1.000
_cell.length_b   1.000
_cell.length_c   1.000
_cell.angle_alpha   90.00
_cell.angle_beta   90.00
_cell.angle_gamma   90.00
#
_symmetry.space_group_name_H-M   'P 1'
#
loop_
_entity.id
_entity.type
_entity.pdbx_description
1 polymer ?
#
loop_
_entity_poly.entity_id
_entity_poly.type
_entity_poly.pdbx_seq_one_letter_code
_entity_poly.pdbx_strand_id
1 'polypeptide(L)'
;MFKKICILLVFFLASCQTPTVKPKKIFFKPASPIEESELITKESFRVGVLLPLSGDAANVGNSLKNAAMLALEDINNPNLILQFYDTKSSPEGAREAAENAINQDVKLIIGPLMAAEVEAVSAETRRHGVPVVAFSTNESVLQNQVYTLGLLIGEQIERIVNYASSQGRQRFALLLPDNSTGIAVAKEAIKAVKRNGGRVVKVAFYEPNTNDFSSIVKKLTNYENRASSAEGIGFDAVIIPESGSRLKSATAMFGYYDVFAPEVLFMGTSVWENTNLSKETTLQKAVYPALSRSYSAYFNKKYRTLFGVYPSGLAAFGYDAVALASSLSKKGNTDLNAAITNPSGFSGINGAFRIFANGKNQHSLDVMQITAKGDTVADAAAHSFVDSMALDDGYVSFSYDDMPMIFGKDATQFRNQVFGDF
;
A
#
# COMPACT_ATOMS: atom_id res chain seq x y z
N MET A 1 -77.16 -25.18 46.60
CA MET A 1 -77.43 -23.85 46.03
C MET A 1 -76.07 -23.25 45.61
N PHE A 2 -75.63 -23.47 44.38
CA PHE A 2 -74.43 -22.81 43.83
C PHE A 2 -74.80 -22.25 42.46
N LYS A 3 -74.78 -20.94 42.35
CA LYS A 3 -74.95 -20.22 41.11
C LYS A 3 -73.69 -20.28 40.28
N LYS A 4 -73.72 -20.81 39.05
CA LYS A 4 -72.69 -20.79 38.07
C LYS A 4 -72.67 -19.42 37.38
N ILE A 5 -71.60 -18.70 37.50
CA ILE A 5 -71.32 -17.46 36.71
C ILE A 5 -70.52 -17.90 35.50
N CYS A 6 -71.04 -17.75 34.29
CA CYS A 6 -70.38 -17.85 33.02
C CYS A 6 -69.69 -16.51 32.72
N ILE A 7 -68.34 -16.50 32.68
CA ILE A 7 -67.59 -15.37 32.19
C ILE A 7 -67.34 -15.58 30.69
N LEU A 8 -67.91 -14.71 29.90
CA LEU A 8 -67.75 -14.68 28.45
C LEU A 8 -66.46 -13.91 28.14
N LEU A 9 -65.41 -14.59 27.64
CA LEU A 9 -64.16 -14.01 27.23
C LEU A 9 -64.34 -13.59 25.78
N VAL A 10 -64.41 -12.27 25.52
CA VAL A 10 -64.39 -11.71 24.16
C VAL A 10 -62.97 -11.51 23.71
N PHE A 11 -62.56 -12.35 22.77
CA PHE A 11 -61.25 -12.14 22.08
C PHE A 11 -61.38 -11.01 21.05
N PHE A 12 -60.74 -9.88 21.31
CA PHE A 12 -60.50 -8.88 20.29
C PHE A 12 -59.31 -9.33 19.42
N LEU A 13 -59.57 -9.77 18.22
CA LEU A 13 -58.55 -9.95 17.17
C LEU A 13 -58.26 -8.58 16.60
N ALA A 14 -57.17 -7.96 17.06
CA ALA A 14 -56.58 -6.79 16.41
C ALA A 14 -55.90 -7.24 15.12
N SER A 15 -56.58 -7.02 13.99
CA SER A 15 -56.01 -7.18 12.65
C SER A 15 -55.02 -6.07 12.41
N CYS A 16 -53.70 -6.36 12.49
CA CYS A 16 -52.66 -5.48 11.98
C CYS A 16 -52.71 -5.47 10.45
N GLN A 17 -53.37 -4.48 9.89
CA GLN A 17 -53.22 -4.18 8.45
C GLN A 17 -51.90 -3.50 8.23
N THR A 18 -50.92 -4.22 7.66
CA THR A 18 -49.71 -3.64 7.09
C THR A 18 -50.09 -2.77 5.89
N PRO A 19 -49.67 -1.51 5.84
CA PRO A 19 -49.91 -0.69 4.66
C PRO A 19 -49.12 -1.25 3.48
N THR A 20 -49.80 -1.82 2.51
CA THR A 20 -49.26 -2.17 1.20
C THR A 20 -48.91 -0.90 0.46
N VAL A 21 -47.64 -0.48 0.51
CA VAL A 21 -47.12 0.58 -0.34
C VAL A 21 -47.06 0.02 -1.77
N LYS A 22 -48.03 0.43 -2.59
CA LYS A 22 -47.97 0.14 -4.03
C LYS A 22 -46.71 0.73 -4.61
N PRO A 23 -45.85 -0.02 -5.33
CA PRO A 23 -44.69 0.53 -5.98
C PRO A 23 -45.16 1.60 -6.97
N LYS A 24 -44.68 2.82 -6.77
CA LYS A 24 -44.85 3.93 -7.71
C LYS A 24 -44.18 3.51 -9.02
N LYS A 25 -44.93 3.28 -10.08
CA LYS A 25 -44.39 3.05 -11.41
C LYS A 25 -43.64 4.33 -11.81
N ILE A 26 -42.33 4.30 -11.70
CA ILE A 26 -41.48 5.33 -12.26
C ILE A 26 -41.50 5.11 -13.79
N PHE A 27 -42.29 5.91 -14.50
CA PHE A 27 -42.19 5.98 -15.94
C PHE A 27 -40.86 6.68 -16.26
N PHE A 28 -39.84 5.92 -16.63
CA PHE A 28 -38.71 6.48 -17.32
C PHE A 28 -39.23 7.01 -18.65
N LYS A 29 -39.31 8.34 -18.77
CA LYS A 29 -39.42 8.98 -20.08
C LYS A 29 -38.17 8.57 -20.85
N PRO A 30 -38.26 7.91 -22.02
CA PRO A 30 -37.05 7.64 -22.79
C PRO A 30 -36.36 8.99 -22.99
N ALA A 31 -35.11 9.07 -22.55
CA ALA A 31 -34.26 10.23 -22.86
C ALA A 31 -34.25 10.34 -24.39
N SER A 32 -34.53 11.52 -24.91
CA SER A 32 -34.28 11.81 -26.32
C SER A 32 -32.85 11.37 -26.62
N PRO A 33 -32.56 10.78 -27.80
CA PRO A 33 -31.20 10.45 -28.16
C PRO A 33 -30.39 11.76 -28.03
N ILE A 34 -29.61 11.87 -26.98
CA ILE A 34 -28.60 12.93 -26.86
C ILE A 34 -27.56 12.50 -27.88
N GLU A 35 -27.36 13.32 -28.92
CA GLU A 35 -26.26 13.10 -29.85
C GLU A 35 -24.98 13.05 -29.01
N GLU A 36 -24.34 11.87 -28.98
CA GLU A 36 -23.13 11.56 -28.21
C GLU A 36 -21.99 12.57 -28.45
N SER A 37 -22.06 13.30 -29.57
CA SER A 37 -21.14 14.36 -29.97
C SER A 37 -21.24 15.68 -29.17
N GLU A 38 -22.35 16.02 -28.54
CA GLU A 38 -22.51 17.29 -27.82
C GLU A 38 -22.01 17.26 -26.38
N LEU A 39 -21.80 16.05 -25.78
CA LEU A 39 -21.33 15.90 -24.39
C LEU A 39 -19.80 15.92 -24.26
N ILE A 40 -19.05 15.70 -25.33
CA ILE A 40 -17.59 15.82 -25.33
C ILE A 40 -17.23 17.27 -25.61
N THR A 41 -17.41 18.13 -24.64
CA THR A 41 -16.96 19.54 -24.78
C THR A 41 -15.43 19.54 -24.83
N LYS A 42 -14.86 20.51 -25.53
CA LYS A 42 -13.40 20.77 -25.65
C LYS A 42 -12.71 20.97 -24.29
N GLU A 43 -13.46 21.00 -23.21
CA GLU A 43 -13.04 21.15 -21.82
C GLU A 43 -12.95 19.84 -21.02
N SER A 44 -13.23 18.67 -21.65
CA SER A 44 -13.16 17.36 -20.95
C SER A 44 -11.74 17.02 -20.57
N PHE A 45 -11.55 16.56 -19.32
CA PHE A 45 -10.26 16.09 -18.81
C PHE A 45 -10.10 14.61 -19.16
N ARG A 46 -9.35 14.33 -20.23
CA ARG A 46 -9.09 12.96 -20.70
C ARG A 46 -7.91 12.37 -19.98
N VAL A 47 -8.08 11.14 -19.51
CA VAL A 47 -7.06 10.36 -18.80
C VAL A 47 -6.83 9.06 -19.52
N GLY A 48 -5.60 8.78 -19.92
CA GLY A 48 -5.17 7.49 -20.43
C GLY A 48 -4.89 6.53 -19.26
N VAL A 49 -5.60 5.41 -19.20
CA VAL A 49 -5.40 4.39 -18.16
C VAL A 49 -4.70 3.19 -18.80
N LEU A 50 -3.38 3.11 -18.59
CA LEU A 50 -2.50 2.09 -19.17
C LEU A 50 -2.36 0.93 -18.21
N LEU A 51 -2.94 -0.21 -18.52
CA LEU A 51 -2.97 -1.39 -17.66
C LEU A 51 -2.69 -2.67 -18.46
N PRO A 52 -2.08 -3.68 -17.85
CA PRO A 52 -1.94 -5.00 -18.48
C PRO A 52 -3.31 -5.71 -18.49
N LEU A 53 -4.11 -5.45 -19.53
CA LEU A 53 -5.44 -6.07 -19.67
C LEU A 53 -5.36 -7.46 -20.32
N SER A 54 -4.21 -7.79 -20.91
CA SER A 54 -3.84 -9.11 -21.43
C SER A 54 -2.43 -9.49 -20.97
N GLY A 55 -2.01 -10.74 -21.22
CA GLY A 55 -0.72 -11.28 -20.78
C GLY A 55 -0.70 -11.70 -19.29
N ASP A 56 0.51 -11.88 -18.75
CA ASP A 56 0.72 -12.53 -17.45
C ASP A 56 0.11 -11.75 -16.25
N ALA A 57 0.07 -10.44 -16.34
CA ALA A 57 -0.48 -9.58 -15.28
C ALA A 57 -1.96 -9.20 -15.50
N ALA A 58 -2.65 -9.81 -16.45
CA ALA A 58 -4.02 -9.45 -16.84
C ALA A 58 -5.02 -9.47 -15.67
N ASN A 59 -4.90 -10.42 -14.74
CA ASN A 59 -5.78 -10.51 -13.57
C ASN A 59 -5.67 -9.25 -12.68
N VAL A 60 -4.46 -8.76 -12.46
CA VAL A 60 -4.21 -7.53 -11.68
C VAL A 60 -4.67 -6.31 -12.47
N GLY A 61 -4.32 -6.22 -13.76
CA GLY A 61 -4.72 -5.13 -14.64
C GLY A 61 -6.24 -4.96 -14.74
N ASN A 62 -6.96 -6.06 -14.93
CA ASN A 62 -8.42 -6.05 -14.96
C ASN A 62 -9.03 -5.68 -13.60
N SER A 63 -8.39 -6.08 -12.50
CA SER A 63 -8.84 -5.68 -11.16
C SER A 63 -8.67 -4.18 -10.92
N LEU A 64 -7.56 -3.58 -11.34
CA LEU A 64 -7.33 -2.13 -11.33
C LEU A 64 -8.33 -1.39 -12.22
N LYS A 65 -8.60 -1.89 -13.45
CA LYS A 65 -9.60 -1.34 -14.37
C LYS A 65 -10.99 -1.31 -13.73
N ASN A 66 -11.42 -2.41 -13.14
CA ASN A 66 -12.72 -2.50 -12.49
C ASN A 66 -12.83 -1.48 -11.34
N ALA A 67 -11.78 -1.33 -10.54
CA ALA A 67 -11.76 -0.34 -9.46
C ALA A 67 -11.77 1.10 -9.99
N ALA A 68 -11.09 1.37 -11.11
CA ALA A 68 -11.14 2.67 -11.77
C ALA A 68 -12.55 3.00 -12.31
N MET A 69 -13.23 2.00 -12.88
CA MET A 69 -14.63 2.15 -13.32
C MET A 69 -15.58 2.39 -12.15
N LEU A 70 -15.38 1.67 -11.05
CA LEU A 70 -16.14 1.88 -9.81
C LEU A 70 -15.96 3.31 -9.27
N ALA A 71 -14.72 3.82 -9.26
CA ALA A 71 -14.43 5.19 -8.84
C ALA A 71 -15.11 6.22 -9.74
N LEU A 72 -15.08 6.01 -11.07
CA LEU A 72 -15.73 6.90 -12.02
C LEU A 72 -17.23 6.99 -11.76
N GLU A 73 -17.87 5.84 -11.48
CA GLU A 73 -19.30 5.77 -11.12
C GLU A 73 -19.58 6.52 -9.80
N ASP A 74 -18.79 6.26 -8.76
CA ASP A 74 -18.99 6.84 -7.43
C ASP A 74 -18.79 8.35 -7.40
N ILE A 75 -17.76 8.83 -8.10
CA ILE A 75 -17.37 10.25 -8.14
C ILE A 75 -18.34 11.03 -9.01
N ASN A 76 -18.87 10.43 -10.07
CA ASN A 76 -19.84 11.01 -11.00
C ASN A 76 -19.40 12.41 -11.52
N ASN A 77 -18.14 12.52 -11.96
CA ASN A 77 -17.61 13.75 -12.51
C ASN A 77 -17.80 13.79 -14.04
N PRO A 78 -18.72 14.61 -14.58
CA PRO A 78 -19.03 14.64 -16.01
C PRO A 78 -17.89 15.16 -16.90
N ASN A 79 -16.90 15.84 -16.31
CA ASN A 79 -15.74 16.36 -17.06
C ASN A 79 -14.59 15.35 -17.15
N LEU A 80 -14.67 14.22 -16.45
CA LEU A 80 -13.60 13.22 -16.41
C LEU A 80 -13.90 12.08 -17.40
N ILE A 81 -13.00 11.86 -18.35
CA ILE A 81 -13.10 10.77 -19.33
C ILE A 81 -11.91 9.83 -19.14
N LEU A 82 -12.18 8.56 -18.84
CA LEU A 82 -11.17 7.51 -18.77
C LEU A 82 -11.13 6.74 -20.09
N GLN A 83 -9.93 6.60 -20.65
CA GLN A 83 -9.67 5.81 -21.85
C GLN A 83 -8.68 4.70 -21.47
N PHE A 84 -9.09 3.44 -21.64
CA PHE A 84 -8.29 2.29 -21.24
C PHE A 84 -7.47 1.76 -22.40
N TYR A 85 -6.18 1.53 -22.15
CA TYR A 85 -5.20 1.02 -23.10
C TYR A 85 -4.52 -0.21 -22.51
N ASP A 86 -4.42 -1.28 -23.32
CA ASP A 86 -3.78 -2.53 -22.92
C ASP A 86 -2.27 -2.44 -23.13
N THR A 87 -1.50 -2.61 -22.04
CA THR A 87 -0.02 -2.67 -22.12
C THR A 87 0.48 -4.07 -22.49
N LYS A 88 -0.40 -5.05 -22.60
CA LYS A 88 -0.08 -6.45 -22.97
C LYS A 88 0.97 -7.08 -22.03
N SER A 89 1.11 -6.58 -20.80
CA SER A 89 2.15 -6.95 -19.82
C SER A 89 3.58 -6.83 -20.38
N SER A 90 3.84 -5.86 -21.25
CA SER A 90 5.14 -5.71 -21.92
C SER A 90 5.54 -4.23 -22.10
N PRO A 91 6.85 -3.92 -22.11
CA PRO A 91 7.34 -2.58 -22.40
C PRO A 91 6.93 -2.05 -23.77
N GLU A 92 6.92 -2.91 -24.79
CA GLU A 92 6.52 -2.56 -26.16
C GLU A 92 5.04 -2.21 -26.23
N GLY A 93 4.18 -3.03 -25.60
CA GLY A 93 2.75 -2.77 -25.52
C GLY A 93 2.44 -1.51 -24.74
N ALA A 94 3.18 -1.24 -23.66
CA ALA A 94 3.03 -0.01 -22.88
C ALA A 94 3.39 1.23 -23.70
N ARG A 95 4.47 1.19 -24.50
CA ARG A 95 4.84 2.29 -25.39
C ARG A 95 3.77 2.57 -26.44
N GLU A 96 3.29 1.51 -27.14
CA GLU A 96 2.18 1.61 -28.09
C GLU A 96 0.92 2.22 -27.44
N ALA A 97 0.59 1.77 -26.23
CA ALA A 97 -0.53 2.29 -25.44
C ALA A 97 -0.38 3.79 -25.11
N ALA A 98 0.84 4.22 -24.72
CA ALA A 98 1.12 5.62 -24.41
C ALA A 98 1.04 6.50 -25.67
N GLU A 99 1.60 6.09 -26.80
CA GLU A 99 1.51 6.78 -28.07
C GLU A 99 0.04 6.97 -28.50
N ASN A 100 -0.77 5.90 -28.40
CA ASN A 100 -2.20 5.97 -28.69
C ASN A 100 -2.95 6.91 -27.74
N ALA A 101 -2.63 6.91 -26.45
CA ALA A 101 -3.22 7.81 -25.46
C ALA A 101 -2.88 9.27 -25.75
N ILE A 102 -1.62 9.58 -26.05
CA ILE A 102 -1.15 10.93 -26.40
C ILE A 102 -1.84 11.44 -27.68
N ASN A 103 -1.98 10.59 -28.69
CA ASN A 103 -2.68 10.93 -29.94
C ASN A 103 -4.19 11.24 -29.72
N GLN A 104 -4.77 10.80 -28.60
CA GLN A 104 -6.15 11.12 -28.19
C GLN A 104 -6.22 12.33 -27.23
N ASP A 105 -5.14 13.11 -27.14
CA ASP A 105 -5.05 14.35 -26.34
C ASP A 105 -5.33 14.14 -24.85
N VAL A 106 -4.84 13.01 -24.26
CA VAL A 106 -4.95 12.81 -22.82
C VAL A 106 -4.07 13.83 -22.06
N LYS A 107 -4.55 14.26 -20.91
CA LYS A 107 -3.88 15.26 -20.06
C LYS A 107 -3.08 14.59 -18.93
N LEU A 108 -3.38 13.34 -18.63
CA LEU A 108 -2.78 12.53 -17.57
C LEU A 108 -2.75 11.09 -18.01
N ILE A 109 -1.69 10.36 -17.65
CA ILE A 109 -1.63 8.91 -17.74
C ILE A 109 -1.64 8.32 -16.34
N ILE A 110 -2.56 7.39 -16.09
CA ILE A 110 -2.62 6.52 -14.92
C ILE A 110 -2.08 5.15 -15.30
N GLY A 111 -1.16 4.58 -14.49
CA GLY A 111 -0.35 3.44 -14.87
C GLY A 111 0.93 3.88 -15.58
N PRO A 112 1.72 2.96 -16.14
CA PRO A 112 1.56 1.50 -16.11
C PRO A 112 1.78 0.86 -14.73
N LEU A 113 1.70 -0.49 -14.69
CA LEU A 113 1.89 -1.26 -13.46
C LEU A 113 3.36 -1.64 -13.24
N MET A 114 4.04 -2.15 -14.27
CA MET A 114 5.38 -2.72 -14.15
C MET A 114 6.46 -1.67 -14.37
N ALA A 115 7.58 -1.76 -13.63
CA ALA A 115 8.68 -0.80 -13.74
C ALA A 115 9.22 -0.65 -15.17
N ALA A 116 9.45 -1.76 -15.87
CA ALA A 116 9.92 -1.75 -17.25
C ALA A 116 8.93 -1.09 -18.23
N GLU A 117 7.63 -1.21 -17.95
CA GLU A 117 6.59 -0.50 -18.71
C GLU A 117 6.65 1.02 -18.47
N VAL A 118 6.86 1.45 -17.21
CA VAL A 118 7.01 2.87 -16.84
C VAL A 118 8.23 3.48 -17.55
N GLU A 119 9.36 2.77 -17.55
CA GLU A 119 10.56 3.20 -18.27
C GLU A 119 10.29 3.37 -19.76
N ALA A 120 9.57 2.42 -20.38
CA ALA A 120 9.26 2.43 -21.81
C ALA A 120 8.37 3.60 -22.24
N VAL A 121 7.48 4.11 -21.37
CA VAL A 121 6.57 5.22 -21.70
C VAL A 121 7.15 6.58 -21.35
N SER A 122 8.10 6.66 -20.42
CA SER A 122 8.56 7.91 -19.79
C SER A 122 9.17 8.92 -20.77
N ALA A 123 9.89 8.46 -21.78
CA ALA A 123 10.53 9.36 -22.76
C ALA A 123 9.48 10.07 -23.63
N GLU A 124 8.45 9.33 -24.06
CA GLU A 124 7.41 9.87 -24.94
C GLU A 124 6.45 10.80 -24.19
N THR A 125 5.98 10.36 -23.01
CA THR A 125 5.07 11.17 -22.18
C THR A 125 5.70 12.49 -21.76
N ARG A 126 7.00 12.48 -21.40
CA ARG A 126 7.75 13.70 -21.07
C ARG A 126 7.90 14.65 -22.27
N ARG A 127 8.16 14.11 -23.48
CA ARG A 127 8.27 14.92 -24.70
C ARG A 127 6.98 15.69 -24.98
N HIS A 128 5.84 15.12 -24.66
CA HIS A 128 4.53 15.71 -24.87
C HIS A 128 3.97 16.44 -23.63
N GLY A 129 4.74 16.48 -22.52
CA GLY A 129 4.33 17.15 -21.29
C GLY A 129 3.16 16.48 -20.58
N VAL A 130 2.94 15.18 -20.78
CA VAL A 130 1.85 14.41 -20.16
C VAL A 130 2.41 13.72 -18.90
N PRO A 131 1.98 14.11 -17.68
CA PRO A 131 2.42 13.47 -16.46
C PRO A 131 1.90 12.03 -16.36
N VAL A 132 2.71 11.18 -15.69
CA VAL A 132 2.43 9.76 -15.47
C VAL A 132 2.30 9.49 -13.97
N VAL A 133 1.22 8.85 -13.54
CA VAL A 133 1.02 8.35 -12.18
C VAL A 133 0.99 6.82 -12.24
N ALA A 134 2.15 6.20 -12.03
CA ALA A 134 2.35 4.77 -12.17
C ALA A 134 1.98 4.00 -10.91
N PHE A 135 1.60 2.73 -11.04
CA PHE A 135 1.37 1.81 -9.91
C PHE A 135 2.63 1.08 -9.46
N SER A 136 3.78 1.40 -10.04
CA SER A 136 5.06 0.79 -9.67
C SER A 136 5.44 1.12 -8.22
N THR A 137 6.03 0.13 -7.56
CA THR A 137 6.66 0.28 -6.24
C THR A 137 8.19 0.44 -6.33
N ASN A 138 8.73 0.44 -7.55
CA ASN A 138 10.16 0.59 -7.81
C ASN A 138 10.52 2.06 -7.98
N GLU A 139 11.29 2.61 -7.05
CA GLU A 139 11.71 4.00 -7.07
C GLU A 139 12.69 4.34 -8.21
N SER A 140 13.33 3.34 -8.84
CA SER A 140 14.24 3.60 -9.97
C SER A 140 13.55 4.20 -11.20
N VAL A 141 12.22 4.08 -11.31
CA VAL A 141 11.43 4.66 -12.42
C VAL A 141 11.15 6.15 -12.25
N LEU A 142 11.43 6.71 -11.08
CA LEU A 142 11.14 8.11 -10.76
C LEU A 142 12.00 9.05 -11.59
N GLN A 143 11.36 10.00 -12.23
CA GLN A 143 11.98 11.05 -13.00
C GLN A 143 10.99 12.21 -13.14
N ASN A 144 11.40 13.32 -13.75
CA ASN A 144 10.53 14.47 -13.95
C ASN A 144 9.21 14.07 -14.66
N GLN A 145 8.09 14.45 -14.10
CA GLN A 145 6.71 14.14 -14.54
C GLN A 145 6.32 12.65 -14.46
N VAL A 146 7.10 11.82 -13.79
CA VAL A 146 6.76 10.44 -13.49
C VAL A 146 6.64 10.28 -11.98
N TYR A 147 5.45 9.98 -11.54
CA TYR A 147 5.04 9.83 -10.15
C TYR A 147 4.62 8.38 -9.88
N THR A 148 4.74 7.96 -8.63
CA THR A 148 4.23 6.66 -8.19
C THR A 148 2.98 6.81 -7.31
N LEU A 149 2.17 5.75 -7.27
CA LEU A 149 1.04 5.59 -6.36
C LEU A 149 1.01 4.17 -5.77
N GLY A 150 2.11 3.44 -5.86
CA GLY A 150 2.28 2.12 -5.23
C GLY A 150 2.71 2.25 -3.77
N LEU A 151 2.61 1.16 -3.02
CA LEU A 151 3.06 1.12 -1.62
C LEU A 151 4.58 0.95 -1.55
N LEU A 152 5.30 2.07 -1.42
CA LEU A 152 6.76 2.09 -1.43
C LEU A 152 7.35 1.45 -0.16
N ILE A 153 8.53 0.86 -0.29
CA ILE A 153 9.24 0.25 0.84
C ILE A 153 9.64 1.32 1.87
N GLY A 154 10.07 2.49 1.41
CA GLY A 154 10.50 3.59 2.27
C GLY A 154 9.42 4.04 3.24
N GLU A 155 8.20 4.29 2.76
CA GLU A 155 7.07 4.71 3.61
C GLU A 155 6.65 3.64 4.63
N GLN A 156 6.73 2.36 4.25
CA GLN A 156 6.44 1.25 5.14
C GLN A 156 7.45 1.18 6.30
N ILE A 157 8.73 1.24 5.97
CA ILE A 157 9.81 1.18 6.95
C ILE A 157 9.79 2.40 7.86
N GLU A 158 9.63 3.60 7.31
CA GLU A 158 9.51 4.83 8.08
C GLU A 158 8.36 4.73 9.10
N ARG A 159 7.19 4.23 8.68
CA ARG A 159 6.01 4.10 9.53
C ARG A 159 6.25 3.18 10.73
N ILE A 160 6.80 1.97 10.49
CA ILE A 160 7.03 1.01 11.59
C ILE A 160 8.19 1.39 12.49
N VAL A 161 9.23 2.05 11.94
CA VAL A 161 10.36 2.55 12.74
C VAL A 161 9.90 3.70 13.63
N ASN A 162 9.12 4.66 13.10
CA ASN A 162 8.55 5.75 13.90
C ASN A 162 7.69 5.19 15.04
N TYR A 163 6.84 4.21 14.79
CA TYR A 163 6.06 3.54 15.82
C TYR A 163 6.96 2.86 16.86
N ALA A 164 7.94 2.05 16.42
CA ALA A 164 8.85 1.35 17.33
C ALA A 164 9.65 2.33 18.21
N SER A 165 10.14 3.42 17.61
CA SER A 165 10.88 4.47 18.34
C SER A 165 9.99 5.19 19.37
N SER A 166 8.72 5.46 19.06
CA SER A 166 7.75 6.01 20.01
C SER A 166 7.47 5.06 21.20
N GLN A 167 7.67 3.75 21.00
CA GLN A 167 7.62 2.74 22.06
C GLN A 167 8.96 2.54 22.78
N GLY A 168 9.94 3.44 22.56
CA GLY A 168 11.25 3.43 23.20
C GLY A 168 12.26 2.46 22.60
N ARG A 169 12.01 1.90 21.42
CA ARG A 169 12.97 1.02 20.73
C ARG A 169 14.04 1.87 20.04
N GLN A 170 15.31 1.53 20.28
CA GLN A 170 16.44 2.30 19.76
C GLN A 170 17.51 1.47 19.08
N ARG A 171 17.55 0.15 19.33
CA ARG A 171 18.55 -0.76 18.76
C ARG A 171 17.89 -1.77 17.86
N PHE A 172 18.06 -1.59 16.56
CA PHE A 172 17.40 -2.35 15.53
C PHE A 172 18.32 -3.41 14.94
N ALA A 173 17.76 -4.59 14.70
CA ALA A 173 18.37 -5.62 13.86
C ALA A 173 17.55 -5.81 12.58
N LEU A 174 18.21 -6.24 11.52
CA LEU A 174 17.58 -6.55 10.24
C LEU A 174 17.89 -8.01 9.86
N LEU A 175 16.86 -8.77 9.45
CA LEU A 175 17.02 -10.11 8.86
C LEU A 175 16.48 -10.06 7.44
N LEU A 176 17.34 -10.05 6.43
CA LEU A 176 17.04 -9.63 5.06
C LEU A 176 17.41 -10.72 4.04
N PRO A 177 16.64 -10.86 2.94
CA PRO A 177 17.08 -11.66 1.80
C PRO A 177 18.27 -10.97 1.10
N ASP A 178 19.25 -11.74 0.61
CA ASP A 178 20.37 -11.22 -0.15
C ASP A 178 19.97 -10.96 -1.62
N ASN A 179 19.18 -9.92 -1.81
CA ASN A 179 18.69 -9.44 -3.10
C ASN A 179 18.40 -7.93 -3.07
N SER A 180 17.88 -7.39 -4.17
CA SER A 180 17.54 -5.95 -4.28
C SER A 180 16.51 -5.48 -3.23
N THR A 181 15.55 -6.31 -2.87
CA THR A 181 14.54 -5.99 -1.84
C THR A 181 15.22 -5.84 -0.46
N GLY A 182 16.10 -6.79 -0.09
CA GLY A 182 16.82 -6.69 1.18
C GLY A 182 17.71 -5.46 1.27
N ILE A 183 18.39 -5.10 0.17
CA ILE A 183 19.19 -3.86 0.10
C ILE A 183 18.32 -2.62 0.24
N ALA A 184 17.17 -2.57 -0.44
CA ALA A 184 16.23 -1.44 -0.33
C ALA A 184 15.72 -1.28 1.11
N VAL A 185 15.32 -2.38 1.77
CA VAL A 185 14.91 -2.36 3.17
C VAL A 185 16.05 -1.90 4.08
N ALA A 186 17.29 -2.36 3.85
CA ALA A 186 18.44 -1.94 4.65
C ALA A 186 18.67 -0.42 4.55
N LYS A 187 18.66 0.14 3.32
CA LYS A 187 18.80 1.58 3.08
C LYS A 187 17.76 2.38 3.85
N GLU A 188 16.50 2.06 3.66
CA GLU A 188 15.40 2.80 4.27
C GLU A 188 15.35 2.62 5.79
N ALA A 189 15.64 1.41 6.32
CA ALA A 189 15.68 1.17 7.76
C ALA A 189 16.81 1.95 8.44
N ILE A 190 18.00 1.98 7.86
CA ILE A 190 19.14 2.72 8.42
C ILE A 190 18.82 4.23 8.48
N LYS A 191 18.23 4.79 7.42
CA LYS A 191 17.79 6.19 7.39
C LYS A 191 16.72 6.48 8.45
N ALA A 192 15.65 5.70 8.45
CA ALA A 192 14.53 5.91 9.33
C ALA A 192 14.93 5.78 10.81
N VAL A 193 15.70 4.75 11.15
CA VAL A 193 16.20 4.51 12.50
C VAL A 193 17.09 5.67 12.97
N LYS A 194 18.00 6.14 12.11
CA LYS A 194 18.89 7.26 12.45
C LYS A 194 18.13 8.58 12.64
N ARG A 195 17.14 8.88 11.79
CA ARG A 195 16.26 10.05 11.96
C ARG A 195 15.52 10.04 13.29
N ASN A 196 15.18 8.85 13.78
CA ASN A 196 14.52 8.67 15.08
C ASN A 196 15.50 8.55 16.28
N GLY A 197 16.78 8.86 16.10
CA GLY A 197 17.79 8.82 17.16
C GLY A 197 18.21 7.42 17.59
N GLY A 198 17.78 6.38 16.86
CA GLY A 198 18.15 4.99 17.07
C GLY A 198 19.39 4.57 16.27
N ARG A 199 19.72 3.28 16.34
CA ARG A 199 20.83 2.67 15.61
C ARG A 199 20.46 1.28 15.09
N VAL A 200 20.78 0.99 13.83
CA VAL A 200 20.81 -0.38 13.31
C VAL A 200 22.12 -1.00 13.78
N VAL A 201 22.04 -1.98 14.66
CA VAL A 201 23.22 -2.60 15.30
C VAL A 201 23.69 -3.86 14.59
N LYS A 202 22.78 -4.59 13.96
CA LYS A 202 23.08 -5.85 13.27
C LYS A 202 22.24 -5.98 11.99
N VAL A 203 22.86 -6.48 10.93
CA VAL A 203 22.16 -6.85 9.69
C VAL A 203 22.60 -8.26 9.30
N ALA A 204 21.64 -9.15 9.09
CA ALA A 204 21.86 -10.51 8.68
C ALA A 204 21.21 -10.77 7.32
N PHE A 205 22.00 -11.22 6.35
CA PHE A 205 21.52 -11.59 5.03
C PHE A 205 21.43 -13.12 4.92
N TYR A 206 20.32 -13.59 4.33
CA TYR A 206 20.10 -15.01 4.03
C TYR A 206 19.87 -15.20 2.53
N GLU A 207 20.22 -16.37 2.03
CA GLU A 207 19.97 -16.76 0.64
C GLU A 207 18.47 -16.67 0.29
N PRO A 208 18.07 -16.00 -0.78
CA PRO A 208 16.67 -15.70 -1.09
C PRO A 208 15.75 -16.92 -1.16
N ASN A 209 16.27 -18.10 -1.47
CA ASN A 209 15.50 -19.34 -1.60
C ASN A 209 15.65 -20.30 -0.41
N THR A 210 16.36 -19.93 0.66
CA THR A 210 16.50 -20.78 1.82
C THR A 210 15.19 -20.97 2.58
N ASN A 211 15.00 -22.14 3.16
CA ASN A 211 13.99 -22.42 4.18
C ASN A 211 14.65 -22.68 5.57
N ASP A 212 15.97 -22.73 5.62
CA ASP A 212 16.73 -22.90 6.87
C ASP A 212 17.32 -21.55 7.32
N PHE A 213 16.80 -21.04 8.41
CA PHE A 213 17.23 -19.80 9.05
C PHE A 213 18.06 -20.06 10.33
N SER A 214 18.31 -21.32 10.69
CA SER A 214 18.92 -21.68 11.99
C SER A 214 20.29 -21.01 12.19
N SER A 215 21.20 -21.18 11.26
CA SER A 215 22.57 -20.63 11.36
C SER A 215 22.58 -19.10 11.41
N ILE A 216 21.81 -18.43 10.53
CA ILE A 216 21.85 -16.97 10.43
C ILE A 216 21.15 -16.31 11.63
N VAL A 217 20.04 -16.85 12.12
CA VAL A 217 19.36 -16.35 13.32
C VAL A 217 20.19 -16.61 14.58
N LYS A 218 20.87 -17.76 14.67
CA LYS A 218 21.81 -18.07 15.76
C LYS A 218 22.89 -16.99 15.89
N LYS A 219 23.50 -16.61 14.77
CA LYS A 219 24.53 -15.52 14.72
C LYS A 219 23.93 -14.17 15.07
N LEU A 220 22.77 -13.80 14.46
CA LEU A 220 22.11 -12.54 14.69
C LEU A 220 21.76 -12.34 16.18
N THR A 221 21.24 -13.37 16.82
CA THR A 221 20.86 -13.36 18.24
C THR A 221 22.03 -13.50 19.20
N ASN A 222 23.26 -13.72 18.71
CA ASN A 222 24.47 -13.96 19.53
C ASN A 222 24.29 -15.12 20.52
N TYR A 223 23.54 -16.16 20.12
CA TYR A 223 23.07 -17.23 21.03
C TYR A 223 24.20 -17.94 21.76
N GLU A 224 25.30 -18.25 21.08
CA GLU A 224 26.45 -18.97 21.69
C GLU A 224 27.09 -18.15 22.82
N ASN A 225 27.30 -16.86 22.61
CA ASN A 225 27.90 -15.99 23.62
C ASN A 225 26.93 -15.68 24.77
N ARG A 226 25.63 -15.52 24.47
CA ARG A 226 24.60 -15.35 25.50
C ARG A 226 24.47 -16.55 26.43
N ALA A 227 24.68 -17.75 25.91
CA ALA A 227 24.65 -18.97 26.71
C ALA A 227 25.86 -19.07 27.65
N SER A 228 26.97 -18.38 27.36
CA SER A 228 28.24 -18.48 28.11
C SER A 228 28.61 -17.20 28.87
N SER A 229 27.96 -16.07 28.60
CA SER A 229 28.26 -14.76 29.19
C SER A 229 26.96 -14.02 29.56
N ALA A 230 27.11 -12.93 30.34
CA ALA A 230 25.98 -12.04 30.67
C ALA A 230 25.62 -11.06 29.51
N GLU A 231 26.09 -11.31 28.29
CA GLU A 231 25.77 -10.47 27.14
C GLU A 231 24.30 -10.63 26.72
N GLY A 232 23.60 -9.53 26.51
CA GLY A 232 22.22 -9.53 26.01
C GLY A 232 22.12 -9.77 24.50
N ILE A 233 20.91 -9.79 23.97
CA ILE A 233 20.61 -9.96 22.54
C ILE A 233 21.27 -8.84 21.70
N GLY A 234 21.42 -7.65 22.28
CA GLY A 234 22.07 -6.51 21.67
C GLY A 234 21.15 -5.62 20.82
N PHE A 235 19.88 -6.01 20.61
CA PHE A 235 18.86 -5.23 19.92
C PHE A 235 17.49 -5.39 20.63
N ASP A 236 16.59 -4.45 20.43
CA ASP A 236 15.25 -4.41 21.02
C ASP A 236 14.12 -4.40 19.98
N ALA A 237 14.47 -4.36 18.70
CA ALA A 237 13.55 -4.52 17.58
C ALA A 237 14.23 -5.24 16.40
N VAL A 238 13.47 -6.01 15.62
CA VAL A 238 13.97 -6.69 14.41
C VAL A 238 12.99 -6.54 13.25
N ILE A 239 13.51 -6.16 12.07
CA ILE A 239 12.73 -6.04 10.82
C ILE A 239 12.96 -7.28 9.97
N ILE A 240 11.86 -7.93 9.53
CA ILE A 240 11.88 -9.15 8.74
C ILE A 240 10.89 -8.97 7.56
N PRO A 241 11.35 -8.56 6.37
CA PRO A 241 10.50 -8.35 5.19
C PRO A 241 10.23 -9.66 4.43
N GLU A 242 9.86 -10.70 5.13
CA GLU A 242 9.56 -12.03 4.58
C GLU A 242 8.06 -12.33 4.75
N SER A 243 7.53 -13.33 4.09
CA SER A 243 6.13 -13.70 4.15
C SER A 243 5.90 -15.21 4.14
N GLY A 244 4.66 -15.63 4.35
CA GLY A 244 4.23 -17.03 4.22
C GLY A 244 4.97 -17.99 5.16
N SER A 245 5.26 -19.19 4.66
CA SER A 245 5.94 -20.25 5.43
C SER A 245 7.37 -19.87 5.81
N ARG A 246 8.06 -19.10 4.99
CA ARG A 246 9.44 -18.66 5.24
C ARG A 246 9.52 -17.71 6.43
N LEU A 247 8.58 -16.76 6.53
CA LEU A 247 8.46 -15.90 7.72
C LEU A 247 8.27 -16.74 8.98
N LYS A 248 7.37 -17.72 8.93
CA LYS A 248 7.13 -18.63 10.07
C LYS A 248 8.38 -19.42 10.44
N SER A 249 9.12 -19.95 9.46
CA SER A 249 10.37 -20.66 9.69
C SER A 249 11.44 -19.75 10.33
N ALA A 250 11.60 -18.53 9.79
CA ALA A 250 12.55 -17.56 10.33
C ALA A 250 12.23 -17.20 11.78
N THR A 251 10.97 -16.86 12.07
CA THR A 251 10.53 -16.42 13.41
C THR A 251 10.51 -17.56 14.42
N ALA A 252 10.25 -18.79 14.01
CA ALA A 252 10.39 -19.97 14.87
C ALA A 252 11.83 -20.14 15.39
N MET A 253 12.84 -19.80 14.55
CA MET A 253 14.24 -19.85 14.98
C MET A 253 14.57 -18.81 16.03
N PHE A 254 13.95 -17.63 16.01
CA PHE A 254 14.11 -16.68 17.11
C PHE A 254 13.59 -17.26 18.42
N GLY A 255 12.39 -17.86 18.41
CA GLY A 255 11.87 -18.55 19.58
C GLY A 255 12.74 -19.73 20.05
N TYR A 256 13.31 -20.51 19.12
CA TYR A 256 14.25 -21.58 19.44
C TYR A 256 15.53 -21.07 20.12
N TYR A 257 15.96 -19.86 19.81
CA TYR A 257 17.12 -19.19 20.42
C TYR A 257 16.72 -18.20 21.52
N ASP A 258 15.62 -18.43 22.20
CA ASP A 258 15.13 -17.67 23.37
C ASP A 258 15.00 -16.15 23.11
N VAL A 259 14.44 -15.78 21.95
CA VAL A 259 14.14 -14.39 21.58
C VAL A 259 12.64 -14.23 21.34
N PHE A 260 11.98 -13.52 22.23
CA PHE A 260 10.52 -13.37 22.25
C PHE A 260 10.09 -11.90 22.43
N ALA A 261 8.83 -11.63 22.06
CA ALA A 261 8.15 -10.44 22.52
C ALA A 261 7.78 -10.57 24.04
N PRO A 262 7.77 -9.48 24.82
CA PRO A 262 7.95 -8.08 24.41
C PRO A 262 9.41 -7.60 24.46
N GLU A 263 10.39 -8.46 24.82
CA GLU A 263 11.80 -8.06 24.90
C GLU A 263 12.28 -7.52 23.56
N VAL A 264 12.01 -8.25 22.48
CA VAL A 264 12.28 -7.82 21.12
C VAL A 264 10.95 -7.58 20.37
N LEU A 265 10.80 -6.40 19.79
CA LEU A 265 9.67 -6.09 18.91
C LEU A 265 9.95 -6.64 17.51
N PHE A 266 9.14 -7.61 17.08
CA PHE A 266 9.20 -8.12 15.71
C PHE A 266 8.40 -7.21 14.79
N MET A 267 9.00 -6.83 13.67
CA MET A 267 8.42 -5.89 12.71
C MET A 267 8.51 -6.45 11.29
N GLY A 268 7.41 -6.31 10.55
CA GLY A 268 7.33 -6.71 9.14
C GLY A 268 7.10 -5.55 8.20
N THR A 269 6.89 -5.89 6.94
CA THR A 269 6.32 -5.00 5.93
C THR A 269 4.87 -5.42 5.64
N SER A 270 4.17 -4.71 4.77
CA SER A 270 2.78 -5.02 4.40
C SER A 270 2.58 -6.44 3.83
N VAL A 271 3.64 -7.13 3.42
CA VAL A 271 3.56 -8.52 2.95
C VAL A 271 3.08 -9.48 4.06
N TRP A 272 3.15 -9.08 5.34
CA TRP A 272 2.62 -9.86 6.45
C TRP A 272 1.09 -9.95 6.45
N GLU A 273 0.41 -8.98 5.90
CA GLU A 273 -1.05 -8.90 5.83
C GLU A 273 -1.69 -10.16 5.21
N ASN A 274 -1.01 -10.76 4.23
CA ASN A 274 -1.50 -11.93 3.51
C ASN A 274 -1.12 -13.27 4.17
N THR A 275 -0.49 -13.23 5.35
CA THR A 275 -0.05 -14.42 6.08
C THR A 275 -0.82 -14.55 7.38
N ASN A 276 -1.51 -15.67 7.60
CA ASN A 276 -2.15 -15.91 8.90
C ASN A 276 -1.09 -16.18 9.96
N LEU A 277 -0.84 -15.19 10.82
CA LEU A 277 0.18 -15.19 11.86
C LEU A 277 -0.39 -15.29 13.28
N SER A 278 -1.71 -15.37 13.44
CA SER A 278 -2.38 -15.37 14.76
C SER A 278 -1.97 -16.53 15.67
N LYS A 279 -1.53 -17.64 15.10
CA LYS A 279 -1.08 -18.83 15.84
C LYS A 279 0.42 -18.87 16.12
N GLU A 280 1.19 -17.94 15.58
CA GLU A 280 2.64 -17.90 15.76
C GLU A 280 2.98 -17.25 17.11
N THR A 281 3.42 -18.05 18.07
CA THR A 281 3.68 -17.57 19.45
C THR A 281 4.78 -16.53 19.51
N THR A 282 5.84 -16.66 18.72
CA THR A 282 6.96 -15.70 18.64
C THR A 282 6.51 -14.34 18.11
N LEU A 283 5.46 -14.31 17.28
CA LEU A 283 4.96 -13.09 16.64
C LEU A 283 3.80 -12.42 17.39
N GLN A 284 3.41 -12.93 18.57
CA GLN A 284 2.41 -12.23 19.36
C GLN A 284 2.91 -10.85 19.75
N LYS A 285 2.11 -9.80 19.50
CA LYS A 285 2.45 -8.37 19.61
C LYS A 285 3.44 -7.85 18.56
N ALA A 286 3.85 -8.65 17.58
CA ALA A 286 4.59 -8.17 16.43
C ALA A 286 3.75 -7.21 15.60
N VAL A 287 4.40 -6.30 14.86
CA VAL A 287 3.71 -5.23 14.13
C VAL A 287 4.13 -5.16 12.66
N TYR A 288 3.23 -4.65 11.82
CA TYR A 288 3.51 -4.37 10.42
C TYR A 288 2.67 -3.20 9.91
N PRO A 289 3.11 -2.46 8.89
CA PRO A 289 2.34 -1.37 8.31
C PRO A 289 1.32 -1.92 7.32
N ALA A 290 0.14 -1.32 7.27
CA ALA A 290 -0.88 -1.65 6.31
C ALA A 290 -1.61 -0.39 5.82
N LEU A 291 -2.17 -0.45 4.62
CA LEU A 291 -3.07 0.58 4.14
C LEU A 291 -4.30 0.67 5.06
N SER A 292 -4.82 1.88 5.26
CA SER A 292 -5.97 2.07 6.13
C SER A 292 -7.18 1.26 5.66
N ARG A 293 -7.77 0.50 6.58
CA ARG A 293 -8.93 -0.34 6.28
C ARG A 293 -10.27 0.38 6.45
N SER A 294 -10.26 1.69 6.71
CA SER A 294 -11.47 2.45 7.05
C SER A 294 -12.57 2.34 5.99
N TYR A 295 -12.19 2.30 4.72
CA TYR A 295 -13.13 2.19 3.60
C TYR A 295 -13.07 0.86 2.84
N SER A 296 -12.16 -0.04 3.20
CA SER A 296 -11.93 -1.29 2.47
C SER A 296 -13.16 -2.22 2.48
N ALA A 297 -13.92 -2.27 3.57
CA ALA A 297 -15.13 -3.09 3.66
C ALA A 297 -16.21 -2.60 2.68
N TYR A 298 -16.42 -1.29 2.58
CA TYR A 298 -17.36 -0.69 1.63
C TYR A 298 -16.91 -0.97 0.19
N PHE A 299 -15.65 -0.69 -0.12
CA PHE A 299 -15.06 -0.93 -1.43
C PHE A 299 -15.18 -2.41 -1.86
N ASN A 300 -14.75 -3.34 -1.02
CA ASN A 300 -14.80 -4.77 -1.31
C ASN A 300 -16.23 -5.27 -1.54
N LYS A 301 -17.18 -4.79 -0.73
CA LYS A 301 -18.60 -5.13 -0.90
C LYS A 301 -19.14 -4.62 -2.22
N LYS A 302 -18.90 -3.35 -2.56
CA LYS A 302 -19.40 -2.73 -3.79
C LYS A 302 -18.74 -3.35 -5.02
N TYR A 303 -17.41 -3.53 -4.99
CA TYR A 303 -16.64 -4.19 -6.04
C TYR A 303 -17.18 -5.59 -6.33
N ARG A 304 -17.36 -6.42 -5.28
CA ARG A 304 -17.89 -7.77 -5.43
C ARG A 304 -19.33 -7.77 -5.98
N THR A 305 -20.16 -6.82 -5.57
CA THR A 305 -21.53 -6.70 -6.04
C THR A 305 -21.59 -6.41 -7.54
N LEU A 306 -20.71 -5.56 -8.05
CA LEU A 306 -20.68 -5.14 -9.44
C LEU A 306 -19.98 -6.16 -10.36
N PHE A 307 -18.87 -6.73 -9.90
CA PHE A 307 -18.00 -7.55 -10.77
C PHE A 307 -18.05 -9.05 -10.45
N GLY A 308 -18.75 -9.48 -9.39
CA GLY A 308 -18.90 -10.88 -9.01
C GLY A 308 -17.66 -11.56 -8.43
N VAL A 309 -16.54 -10.84 -8.31
CA VAL A 309 -15.25 -11.34 -7.82
C VAL A 309 -14.69 -10.42 -6.73
N TYR A 310 -13.78 -10.94 -5.91
CA TYR A 310 -13.04 -10.10 -4.99
C TYR A 310 -11.97 -9.26 -5.72
N PRO A 311 -11.73 -8.01 -5.28
CA PRO A 311 -10.64 -7.21 -5.83
C PRO A 311 -9.28 -7.84 -5.50
N SER A 312 -8.29 -7.63 -6.36
CA SER A 312 -6.88 -7.91 -6.03
C SER A 312 -6.39 -6.94 -4.95
N GLY A 313 -5.30 -7.28 -4.26
CA GLY A 313 -4.71 -6.40 -3.23
C GLY A 313 -4.31 -5.00 -3.75
N LEU A 314 -4.11 -4.85 -5.06
CA LEU A 314 -3.76 -3.58 -5.69
C LEU A 314 -4.97 -2.81 -6.25
N ALA A 315 -6.16 -3.42 -6.29
CA ALA A 315 -7.32 -2.83 -6.96
C ALA A 315 -7.68 -1.43 -6.45
N ALA A 316 -7.63 -1.21 -5.14
CA ALA A 316 -7.97 0.07 -4.53
C ALA A 316 -7.09 1.24 -5.03
N PHE A 317 -5.84 0.98 -5.47
CA PHE A 317 -5.02 2.02 -6.11
C PHE A 317 -5.62 2.51 -7.43
N GLY A 318 -6.32 1.65 -8.17
CA GLY A 318 -7.07 2.05 -9.36
C GLY A 318 -8.19 3.04 -9.03
N TYR A 319 -8.88 2.83 -7.90
CA TYR A 319 -9.88 3.78 -7.39
C TYR A 319 -9.23 5.10 -7.00
N ASP A 320 -8.16 5.06 -6.21
CA ASP A 320 -7.47 6.24 -5.69
C ASP A 320 -6.86 7.09 -6.82
N ALA A 321 -6.34 6.45 -7.88
CA ALA A 321 -5.83 7.14 -9.05
C ALA A 321 -6.93 7.92 -9.80
N VAL A 322 -8.15 7.39 -9.89
CA VAL A 322 -9.28 8.10 -10.49
C VAL A 322 -9.79 9.21 -9.59
N ALA A 323 -9.77 9.03 -8.27
CA ALA A 323 -10.07 10.09 -7.31
C ALA A 323 -9.08 11.26 -7.44
N LEU A 324 -7.79 10.96 -7.58
CA LEU A 324 -6.75 11.94 -7.91
C LEU A 324 -7.08 12.65 -9.22
N ALA A 325 -7.28 11.93 -10.32
CA ALA A 325 -7.60 12.49 -11.63
C ALA A 325 -8.83 13.40 -11.60
N SER A 326 -9.88 13.02 -10.87
CA SER A 326 -11.06 13.85 -10.68
C SER A 326 -10.75 15.15 -9.93
N SER A 327 -9.86 15.10 -8.94
CA SER A 327 -9.40 16.33 -8.27
C SER A 327 -8.62 17.25 -9.21
N LEU A 328 -7.78 16.68 -10.08
CA LEU A 328 -7.00 17.41 -11.07
C LEU A 328 -7.85 18.03 -12.20
N SER A 329 -8.99 17.42 -12.51
CA SER A 329 -9.89 17.88 -13.58
C SER A 329 -10.68 19.16 -13.23
N LYS A 330 -10.53 19.70 -12.02
CA LYS A 330 -11.21 20.92 -11.59
C LYS A 330 -10.72 22.13 -12.43
N LYS A 331 -11.67 23.00 -12.81
CA LYS A 331 -11.35 24.24 -13.55
C LYS A 331 -10.34 25.08 -12.76
N GLY A 332 -9.31 25.59 -13.46
CA GLY A 332 -8.27 26.42 -12.87
C GLY A 332 -6.94 25.71 -12.60
N ASN A 333 -6.86 24.40 -12.70
CA ASN A 333 -5.58 23.69 -12.64
C ASN A 333 -4.83 23.85 -13.97
N THR A 334 -3.99 24.88 -14.05
CA THR A 334 -3.15 25.14 -15.23
C THR A 334 -1.81 24.43 -15.18
N ASP A 335 -1.35 24.07 -13.96
CA ASP A 335 -0.14 23.30 -13.71
C ASP A 335 -0.51 21.96 -13.03
N LEU A 336 -0.56 20.89 -13.83
CA LEU A 336 -0.89 19.56 -13.32
C LEU A 336 0.19 19.01 -12.39
N ASN A 337 1.47 19.34 -12.61
CA ASN A 337 2.55 18.85 -11.75
C ASN A 337 2.43 19.45 -10.34
N ALA A 338 2.18 20.75 -10.24
CA ALA A 338 1.91 21.40 -8.95
C ALA A 338 0.64 20.86 -8.28
N ALA A 339 -0.41 20.56 -9.06
CA ALA A 339 -1.63 20.00 -8.52
C ALA A 339 -1.47 18.55 -8.05
N ILE A 340 -0.70 17.69 -8.75
CA ILE A 340 -0.36 16.33 -8.34
C ILE A 340 0.44 16.34 -7.04
N THR A 341 1.37 17.27 -6.89
CA THR A 341 2.28 17.35 -5.73
C THR A 341 1.73 18.25 -4.61
N ASN A 342 0.42 18.40 -4.51
CA ASN A 342 -0.22 19.19 -3.46
C ASN A 342 0.18 18.67 -2.05
N PRO A 343 0.80 19.48 -1.19
CA PRO A 343 1.25 19.06 0.13
C PRO A 343 0.14 18.52 1.04
N SER A 344 -1.09 19.02 0.89
CA SER A 344 -2.24 18.54 1.65
C SER A 344 -2.67 17.12 1.24
N GLY A 345 -2.19 16.63 0.10
CA GLY A 345 -2.49 15.29 -0.41
C GLY A 345 -3.95 15.11 -0.85
N PHE A 346 -4.34 13.86 -0.91
CA PHE A 346 -5.62 13.38 -1.41
C PHE A 346 -6.20 12.35 -0.45
N SER A 347 -7.50 12.11 -0.53
CA SER A 347 -8.18 11.06 0.23
C SER A 347 -8.72 10.01 -0.74
N GLY A 348 -8.43 8.75 -0.47
CA GLY A 348 -8.84 7.60 -1.27
C GLY A 348 -9.41 6.46 -0.42
N ILE A 349 -9.65 5.32 -1.04
CA ILE A 349 -10.11 4.09 -0.37
C ILE A 349 -9.02 3.53 0.57
N ASN A 350 -7.76 3.70 0.18
CA ASN A 350 -6.61 3.27 1.00
C ASN A 350 -6.24 4.27 2.12
N GLY A 351 -7.04 5.31 2.33
CA GLY A 351 -6.76 6.38 3.27
C GLY A 351 -6.20 7.63 2.61
N ALA A 352 -5.58 8.51 3.39
CA ALA A 352 -4.92 9.70 2.86
C ALA A 352 -3.60 9.32 2.18
N PHE A 353 -3.31 10.00 1.06
CA PHE A 353 -2.03 9.87 0.36
C PHE A 353 -1.61 11.20 -0.23
N ARG A 354 -0.30 11.39 -0.43
CA ARG A 354 0.26 12.54 -1.15
C ARG A 354 1.40 12.11 -2.05
N ILE A 355 1.73 12.95 -3.01
CA ILE A 355 2.82 12.74 -3.96
C ILE A 355 3.78 13.92 -3.84
N PHE A 356 5.08 13.65 -3.77
CA PHE A 356 6.12 14.65 -3.65
C PHE A 356 6.66 15.08 -5.02
N ALA A 357 7.32 16.24 -5.07
CA ALA A 357 7.93 16.76 -6.30
C ALA A 357 9.00 15.83 -6.90
N ASN A 358 9.66 14.99 -6.07
CA ASN A 358 10.60 13.97 -6.52
C ASN A 358 9.93 12.71 -7.11
N GLY A 359 8.59 12.69 -7.20
CA GLY A 359 7.79 11.60 -7.77
C GLY A 359 7.42 10.49 -6.78
N LYS A 360 8.00 10.46 -5.58
CA LYS A 360 7.61 9.50 -4.54
C LYS A 360 6.22 9.80 -4.01
N ASN A 361 5.53 8.77 -3.56
CA ASN A 361 4.28 8.92 -2.81
C ASN A 361 4.48 8.61 -1.33
N GLN A 362 3.52 9.04 -0.54
CA GLN A 362 3.36 8.66 0.86
C GLN A 362 1.90 8.38 1.15
N HIS A 363 1.64 7.20 1.70
CA HIS A 363 0.33 6.84 2.26
C HIS A 363 0.32 7.03 3.78
N SER A 364 -0.83 7.36 4.30
CA SER A 364 -1.08 7.26 5.73
C SER A 364 -1.38 5.79 6.06
N LEU A 365 -0.48 5.14 6.78
CA LEU A 365 -0.53 3.72 7.06
C LEU A 365 -0.96 3.44 8.50
N ASP A 366 -1.85 2.47 8.69
CA ASP A 366 -2.08 1.85 9.99
C ASP A 366 -0.83 1.05 10.42
N VAL A 367 -0.56 0.97 11.72
CA VAL A 367 0.30 -0.06 12.29
C VAL A 367 -0.59 -1.17 12.84
N MET A 368 -0.50 -2.32 12.23
CA MET A 368 -1.23 -3.51 12.63
C MET A 368 -0.43 -4.29 13.67
N GLN A 369 -1.10 -4.86 14.65
CA GLN A 369 -0.51 -5.75 15.64
C GLN A 369 -1.11 -7.15 15.55
N ILE A 370 -0.24 -8.15 15.54
CA ILE A 370 -0.63 -9.56 15.55
C ILE A 370 -1.09 -9.96 16.95
N THR A 371 -2.29 -10.53 17.02
CA THR A 371 -2.83 -11.12 18.26
C THR A 371 -3.34 -12.54 18.01
N ALA A 372 -3.55 -13.30 19.09
CA ALA A 372 -4.09 -14.67 19.01
C ALA A 372 -5.53 -14.70 18.41
N LYS A 373 -6.24 -13.58 18.37
CA LYS A 373 -7.58 -13.46 17.83
C LYS A 373 -7.62 -12.86 16.40
N GLY A 374 -6.46 -12.61 15.82
CA GLY A 374 -6.29 -11.91 14.54
C GLY A 374 -5.62 -10.55 14.73
N ASP A 375 -5.43 -9.85 13.63
CA ASP A 375 -4.69 -8.59 13.61
C ASP A 375 -5.60 -7.42 14.05
N THR A 376 -5.04 -6.54 14.86
CA THR A 376 -5.70 -5.33 15.37
C THR A 376 -4.89 -4.09 15.03
N VAL A 377 -5.53 -2.93 14.95
CA VAL A 377 -4.83 -1.65 14.76
C VAL A 377 -4.18 -1.27 16.10
N ALA A 378 -2.84 -1.18 16.12
CA ALA A 378 -2.06 -0.71 17.26
C ALA A 378 -1.90 0.81 17.24
N ASP A 379 -1.76 1.38 16.03
CA ASP A 379 -1.66 2.83 15.82
C ASP A 379 -2.31 3.18 14.49
N ALA A 380 -3.34 4.01 14.53
CA ALA A 380 -4.16 4.31 13.36
C ALA A 380 -3.45 5.26 12.38
N ALA A 381 -3.75 5.09 11.10
CA ALA A 381 -3.35 6.01 10.05
C ALA A 381 -3.93 7.41 10.30
N ALA A 382 -3.14 8.45 10.02
CA ALA A 382 -3.65 9.82 10.06
C ALA A 382 -4.68 10.04 8.93
N HIS A 383 -5.72 10.83 9.21
CA HIS A 383 -6.76 11.13 8.20
C HIS A 383 -6.33 12.18 7.17
N SER A 384 -5.27 12.93 7.46
CA SER A 384 -4.73 13.98 6.60
C SER A 384 -3.25 14.25 6.89
N PHE A 385 -2.59 14.97 6.01
CA PHE A 385 -1.19 15.40 6.15
C PHE A 385 -1.06 16.87 6.60
N VAL A 386 -2.13 17.52 7.06
CA VAL A 386 -2.16 18.97 7.33
C VAL A 386 -1.10 19.39 8.35
N ASP A 387 -0.75 18.54 9.32
CA ASP A 387 0.23 18.82 10.36
C ASP A 387 1.49 17.94 10.26
N SER A 388 1.58 17.04 9.30
CA SER A 388 2.80 16.28 9.11
C SER A 388 3.79 17.12 8.33
N MET A 389 4.92 17.50 8.94
CA MET A 389 6.08 17.93 8.17
C MET A 389 6.25 16.96 7.01
N ALA A 390 6.44 17.49 5.80
CA ALA A 390 6.93 16.66 4.71
C ALA A 390 8.09 15.87 5.31
N LEU A 391 8.10 14.54 5.13
CA LEU A 391 9.30 13.80 5.42
C LEU A 391 10.36 14.46 4.56
N ASP A 392 11.10 15.36 5.19
CA ASP A 392 12.24 15.96 4.56
C ASP A 392 13.14 14.77 4.22
N ASP A 393 13.42 14.56 2.93
CA ASP A 393 14.51 13.68 2.49
C ASP A 393 15.86 14.24 2.99
N GLY A 394 15.82 14.94 4.13
CA GLY A 394 16.92 15.60 4.77
C GLY A 394 18.13 14.69 4.79
N TYR A 395 19.20 15.20 4.23
CA TYR A 395 20.48 14.50 4.16
C TYR A 395 20.84 13.94 5.55
N VAL A 396 20.77 12.62 5.69
CA VAL A 396 21.20 11.92 6.89
C VAL A 396 22.68 11.62 6.70
N SER A 397 23.55 12.35 7.38
CA SER A 397 24.99 12.05 7.35
C SER A 397 25.27 10.75 8.08
N PHE A 398 26.06 9.88 7.48
CA PHE A 398 26.51 8.63 8.08
C PHE A 398 28.01 8.71 8.40
N SER A 399 28.39 8.19 9.57
CA SER A 399 29.78 8.03 9.99
C SER A 399 30.18 6.56 9.98
N TYR A 400 31.47 6.29 10.13
CA TYR A 400 31.96 4.90 10.26
C TYR A 400 31.34 4.18 11.47
N ASP A 401 31.02 4.92 12.53
CA ASP A 401 30.41 4.38 13.74
C ASP A 401 28.94 3.94 13.53
N ASP A 402 28.31 4.35 12.44
CA ASP A 402 26.94 3.94 12.09
C ASP A 402 26.89 2.56 11.42
N MET A 403 28.06 1.98 11.07
CA MET A 403 28.11 0.67 10.42
C MET A 403 27.61 -0.42 11.38
N PRO A 404 26.58 -1.19 10.99
CA PRO A 404 26.13 -2.35 11.76
C PRO A 404 27.10 -3.53 11.63
N MET A 405 26.99 -4.51 12.54
CA MET A 405 27.59 -5.82 12.32
C MET A 405 26.88 -6.54 11.18
N ILE A 406 27.61 -7.06 10.21
CA ILE A 406 27.08 -7.73 9.01
C ILE A 406 27.31 -9.23 9.10
N PHE A 407 26.26 -10.02 8.82
CA PHE A 407 26.29 -11.46 8.74
C PHE A 407 25.72 -11.94 7.40
N GLY A 408 26.30 -13.00 6.84
CA GLY A 408 25.79 -13.62 5.60
C GLY A 408 26.11 -12.87 4.31
N LYS A 409 26.80 -11.72 4.38
CA LYS A 409 27.21 -10.92 3.24
C LYS A 409 28.57 -10.24 3.52
N ASP A 410 29.34 -9.96 2.48
CA ASP A 410 30.56 -9.17 2.61
C ASP A 410 30.27 -7.74 3.06
N ALA A 411 30.97 -7.29 4.11
CA ALA A 411 30.74 -5.97 4.71
C ALA A 411 31.11 -4.81 3.77
N THR A 412 32.12 -4.99 2.91
CA THR A 412 32.52 -3.98 1.92
C THR A 412 31.47 -3.86 0.83
N GLN A 413 30.97 -5.00 0.34
CA GLN A 413 29.89 -5.03 -0.63
C GLN A 413 28.62 -4.36 -0.06
N PHE A 414 28.24 -4.68 1.18
CA PHE A 414 27.12 -4.03 1.85
C PHE A 414 27.32 -2.53 1.94
N ARG A 415 28.49 -2.09 2.40
CA ARG A 415 28.83 -0.68 2.50
C ARG A 415 28.63 0.06 1.17
N ASN A 416 29.20 -0.48 0.10
CA ASN A 416 29.09 0.12 -1.22
C ASN A 416 27.66 0.17 -1.74
N GLN A 417 26.83 -0.86 -1.45
CA GLN A 417 25.45 -0.94 -1.91
C GLN A 417 24.50 -0.05 -1.11
N VAL A 418 24.77 0.14 0.18
CA VAL A 418 23.86 0.84 1.10
C VAL A 418 24.30 2.26 1.38
N PHE A 419 25.59 2.49 1.60
CA PHE A 419 26.14 3.79 1.98
C PHE A 419 26.84 4.52 0.82
N GLY A 420 27.12 3.85 -0.28
CA GLY A 420 27.73 4.49 -1.45
C GLY A 420 26.86 5.55 -2.12
N ASP A 421 25.58 5.57 -1.79
CA ASP A 421 24.59 6.53 -2.30
C ASP A 421 24.28 7.67 -1.28
N PHE A 422 25.01 7.75 -0.14
CA PHE A 422 24.80 8.76 0.92
C PHE A 422 25.91 9.81 0.94
#